data_7727b5c8a46087a8b8b5d446dc95008e
#
_entry.id   7727b5c8a46087a8b8b5d446dc95008e
#
_cell.length_a   1.000
_cell.length_b   1.000
_cell.length_c   1.000
_cell.angle_alpha   90.00
_cell.angle_beta   90.00
_cell.angle_gamma   90.00
#
_symmetry.space_group_name_H-M   'P 1'
#
loop_
_entity.id
_entity.type
_entity.pdbx_description
1 polymer ?
#
loop_
_entity_poly.entity_id
_entity_poly.type
_entity_poly.pdbx_seq_one_letter_code
_entity_poly.pdbx_strand_id
1 'polypeptide(L)'
;RLKGAFADHWEDSVQWSFKIKVDNDSKSIFGLRRFAIQPPKTISYLYEWLFMKALEKEKLISLGARYLDVIINGNSRGAYLLQGQASEELIKSNNREDGPVIGFSKNLFLEEQINSGRLNAMNATGSLNGIEDSFWRAKIEPVQFSDKENKTKQESNLKKAIYLLESFRNGSLKPSQVFDVDQLTKVMALRAILGSSEFDWRDTKFYFNPK
;
A
#
# COMPACT_ATOMS: atom_id res chain seq x y z
N ARG A 1 -4.46 -14.71 7.00
CA ARG A 1 -3.00 -14.61 7.05
C ARG A 1 -2.60 -13.41 7.88
N LEU A 2 -1.58 -13.51 8.74
CA LEU A 2 -1.04 -12.37 9.48
C LEU A 2 -0.53 -11.29 8.53
N LYS A 3 -0.70 -10.02 8.94
CA LYS A 3 -0.19 -8.84 8.25
C LYS A 3 0.94 -8.23 9.08
N GLY A 4 1.86 -7.58 8.40
CA GLY A 4 2.96 -6.82 9.00
C GLY A 4 4.26 -7.62 9.09
N ALA A 5 5.37 -6.91 8.95
CA ALA A 5 6.71 -7.44 9.14
C ALA A 5 7.25 -7.16 10.55
N PHE A 6 6.60 -6.27 11.29
CA PHE A 6 7.02 -5.83 12.61
C PHE A 6 6.16 -6.47 13.70
N ALA A 7 6.74 -6.63 14.85
CA ALA A 7 6.19 -7.34 16.00
C ALA A 7 4.90 -6.71 16.55
N ASP A 8 4.74 -5.39 16.46
CA ASP A 8 3.55 -4.65 16.88
C ASP A 8 2.25 -5.12 16.21
N HIS A 9 2.36 -5.80 15.07
CA HIS A 9 1.22 -6.37 14.36
C HIS A 9 0.72 -7.71 14.93
N TRP A 10 1.50 -8.40 15.76
CA TRP A 10 1.19 -9.77 16.21
C TRP A 10 1.71 -10.13 17.61
N GLU A 11 2.44 -9.25 18.29
CA GLU A 11 2.87 -9.46 19.69
C GLU A 11 1.76 -9.19 20.73
N ASP A 12 0.71 -8.46 20.36
CA ASP A 12 -0.39 -8.20 21.27
C ASP A 12 -1.15 -9.49 21.61
N SER A 13 -1.52 -9.68 22.88
CA SER A 13 -2.22 -10.88 23.33
C SER A 13 -3.67 -10.98 22.83
N VAL A 14 -4.26 -9.87 22.38
CA VAL A 14 -5.68 -9.77 22.03
C VAL A 14 -5.90 -9.40 20.58
N GLN A 15 -5.11 -8.46 20.05
CA GLN A 15 -5.34 -7.85 18.74
C GLN A 15 -4.16 -8.08 17.80
N TRP A 16 -4.38 -8.80 16.72
CA TRP A 16 -3.41 -9.01 15.65
C TRP A 16 -3.89 -8.40 14.36
N SER A 17 -2.96 -8.04 13.49
CA SER A 17 -3.27 -7.56 12.14
C SER A 17 -3.42 -8.73 11.15
N PHE A 18 -4.44 -8.67 10.31
CA PHE A 18 -4.74 -9.72 9.35
C PHE A 18 -4.86 -9.18 7.92
N LYS A 19 -4.35 -9.95 6.96
CA LYS A 19 -4.76 -9.87 5.55
C LYS A 19 -5.85 -10.88 5.29
N ILE A 20 -6.96 -10.40 4.73
CA ILE A 20 -8.14 -11.20 4.44
C ILE A 20 -8.36 -11.22 2.93
N LYS A 21 -8.62 -12.40 2.41
CA LYS A 21 -9.11 -12.64 1.06
C LYS A 21 -10.44 -13.37 1.16
N VAL A 22 -11.44 -12.87 0.49
CA VAL A 22 -12.75 -13.54 0.35
C VAL A 22 -12.66 -14.48 -0.83
N ASP A 23 -12.78 -15.79 -0.58
CA ASP A 23 -12.58 -16.82 -1.62
C ASP A 23 -13.77 -16.99 -2.56
N ASN A 24 -14.95 -16.49 -2.19
CA ASN A 24 -16.14 -16.56 -3.02
C ASN A 24 -16.20 -15.35 -3.97
N ASP A 25 -16.16 -15.60 -5.28
CA ASP A 25 -16.14 -14.57 -6.31
C ASP A 25 -17.40 -13.70 -6.35
N SER A 26 -18.52 -14.21 -5.88
CA SER A 26 -19.78 -13.47 -5.81
C SER A 26 -19.95 -12.64 -4.54
N LYS A 27 -19.02 -12.73 -3.56
CA LYS A 27 -19.12 -12.04 -2.28
C LYS A 27 -18.00 -11.03 -2.09
N SER A 28 -18.33 -9.92 -1.47
CA SER A 28 -17.38 -8.89 -1.05
C SER A 28 -17.81 -8.30 0.29
N ILE A 29 -16.86 -7.72 1.01
CA ILE A 29 -17.14 -6.94 2.22
C ILE A 29 -16.85 -5.49 1.87
N PHE A 30 -17.88 -4.65 1.89
CA PHE A 30 -17.82 -3.25 1.44
C PHE A 30 -17.26 -3.08 0.02
N GLY A 31 -17.58 -4.01 -0.88
CA GLY A 31 -17.07 -4.01 -2.26
C GLY A 31 -15.63 -4.50 -2.40
N LEU A 32 -14.98 -4.93 -1.31
CA LEU A 32 -13.61 -5.40 -1.31
C LEU A 32 -13.55 -6.92 -1.11
N ARG A 33 -12.76 -7.58 -1.92
CA ARG A 33 -12.43 -9.01 -1.76
C ARG A 33 -11.06 -9.23 -1.09
N ARG A 34 -10.22 -8.19 -1.12
CA ARG A 34 -8.90 -8.20 -0.49
C ARG A 34 -8.73 -6.95 0.36
N PHE A 35 -8.55 -7.14 1.64
CA PHE A 35 -8.38 -6.06 2.59
C PHE A 35 -7.53 -6.51 3.77
N ALA A 36 -7.08 -5.54 4.54
CA ALA A 36 -6.45 -5.77 5.83
C ALA A 36 -7.38 -5.28 6.94
N ILE A 37 -7.31 -5.93 8.09
CA ILE A 37 -7.83 -5.39 9.34
C ILE A 37 -6.67 -5.24 10.30
N GLN A 38 -6.58 -4.08 10.95
CA GLN A 38 -5.45 -3.71 11.79
C GLN A 38 -5.93 -3.03 13.07
N PRO A 39 -5.34 -3.35 14.22
CA PRO A 39 -5.57 -2.60 15.44
C PRO A 39 -5.19 -1.13 15.25
N PRO A 40 -5.94 -0.17 15.83
CA PRO A 40 -5.65 1.25 15.65
C PRO A 40 -4.23 1.66 16.01
N LYS A 41 -3.64 1.05 17.05
CA LYS A 41 -2.29 1.34 17.52
C LYS A 41 -1.20 1.04 16.48
N THR A 42 -1.42 0.07 15.56
CA THR A 42 -0.42 -0.31 14.53
C THR A 42 -0.43 0.61 13.33
N ILE A 43 -1.34 1.57 13.27
CA ILE A 43 -1.59 2.47 12.14
C ILE A 43 -1.75 3.93 12.60
N SER A 44 -1.10 4.31 13.67
CA SER A 44 -1.17 5.66 14.23
C SER A 44 -2.59 6.15 14.51
N TYR A 45 -3.47 5.26 14.97
CA TYR A 45 -4.87 5.53 15.35
C TYR A 45 -5.66 6.18 14.20
N LEU A 46 -6.13 7.41 14.40
CA LEU A 46 -6.99 8.10 13.43
C LEU A 46 -6.25 8.66 12.20
N TYR A 47 -4.93 8.78 12.25
CA TYR A 47 -4.17 9.48 11.20
C TYR A 47 -4.32 8.78 9.83
N GLU A 48 -4.15 7.47 9.77
CA GLU A 48 -4.31 6.70 8.53
C GLU A 48 -5.74 6.80 7.98
N TRP A 49 -6.74 6.67 8.85
CA TRP A 49 -8.13 6.85 8.46
C TRP A 49 -8.41 8.25 7.90
N LEU A 50 -7.91 9.29 8.58
CA LEU A 50 -8.08 10.68 8.17
C LEU A 50 -7.41 10.94 6.82
N PHE A 51 -6.20 10.41 6.63
CA PHE A 51 -5.48 10.51 5.36
C PHE A 51 -6.27 9.86 4.22
N MET A 52 -6.77 8.64 4.40
CA MET A 52 -7.60 7.96 3.40
C MET A 52 -8.88 8.73 3.08
N LYS A 53 -9.52 9.34 4.08
CA LYS A 53 -10.70 10.19 3.87
C LYS A 53 -10.38 11.48 3.13
N ALA A 54 -9.23 12.08 3.37
CA ALA A 54 -8.77 13.25 2.64
C ALA A 54 -8.50 12.92 1.15
N LEU A 55 -7.88 11.77 0.87
CA LEU A 55 -7.69 11.29 -0.50
C LEU A 55 -9.04 11.10 -1.21
N GLU A 56 -10.03 10.46 -0.57
CA GLU A 56 -11.38 10.29 -1.12
C GLU A 56 -12.04 11.64 -1.45
N LYS A 57 -11.95 12.60 -0.54
CA LYS A 57 -12.51 13.95 -0.72
C LYS A 57 -11.89 14.69 -1.91
N GLU A 58 -10.60 14.56 -2.09
CA GLU A 58 -9.85 15.14 -3.22
C GLU A 58 -9.95 14.32 -4.51
N LYS A 59 -10.76 13.26 -4.55
CA LYS A 59 -10.93 12.33 -5.69
C LYS A 59 -9.61 11.68 -6.15
N LEU A 60 -8.69 11.51 -5.20
CA LEU A 60 -7.46 10.76 -5.37
C LEU A 60 -7.70 9.27 -5.11
N ILE A 61 -6.79 8.41 -5.58
CA ILE A 61 -6.91 6.98 -5.32
C ILE A 61 -6.69 6.73 -3.82
N SER A 62 -7.71 6.19 -3.17
CA SER A 62 -7.70 5.80 -1.77
C SER A 62 -7.87 4.29 -1.64
N LEU A 63 -7.18 3.68 -0.68
CA LEU A 63 -7.40 2.28 -0.31
C LEU A 63 -8.75 2.08 0.39
N GLY A 64 -9.43 3.17 0.73
CA GLY A 64 -10.60 3.14 1.58
C GLY A 64 -10.26 2.74 3.01
N ALA A 65 -10.84 3.42 3.98
CA ALA A 65 -10.57 3.14 5.38
C ALA A 65 -11.86 3.22 6.20
N ARG A 66 -12.11 2.21 7.03
CA ARG A 66 -13.34 2.11 7.83
C ARG A 66 -13.08 1.42 9.14
N TYR A 67 -13.48 2.03 10.24
CA TYR A 67 -13.48 1.37 11.54
C TYR A 67 -14.65 0.41 11.66
N LEU A 68 -14.39 -0.72 12.32
CA LEU A 68 -15.39 -1.74 12.62
C LEU A 68 -14.98 -2.52 13.89
N ASP A 69 -15.96 -3.10 14.56
CA ASP A 69 -15.72 -4.04 15.64
C ASP A 69 -15.51 -5.44 15.08
N VAL A 70 -14.53 -6.15 15.64
CA VAL A 70 -14.15 -7.49 15.20
C VAL A 70 -14.45 -8.51 16.28
N ILE A 71 -15.14 -9.59 15.88
CA ILE A 71 -15.39 -10.76 16.72
C ILE A 71 -14.70 -11.96 16.07
N ILE A 72 -13.85 -12.66 16.83
CA ILE A 72 -13.16 -13.87 16.39
C ILE A 72 -13.53 -15.02 17.32
N ASN A 73 -14.11 -16.08 16.78
CA ASN A 73 -14.55 -17.25 17.54
C ASN A 73 -15.45 -16.88 18.73
N GLY A 74 -16.37 -15.97 18.52
CA GLY A 74 -17.31 -15.50 19.54
C GLY A 74 -16.76 -14.49 20.55
N ASN A 75 -15.46 -14.19 20.50
CA ASN A 75 -14.81 -13.23 21.40
C ASN A 75 -14.61 -11.88 20.71
N SER A 76 -15.08 -10.81 21.35
CA SER A 76 -14.82 -9.44 20.88
C SER A 76 -13.32 -9.14 20.93
N ARG A 77 -12.81 -8.56 19.85
CA ARG A 77 -11.45 -8.07 19.72
C ARG A 77 -11.37 -6.54 19.70
N GLY A 78 -12.51 -5.87 19.81
CA GLY A 78 -12.64 -4.42 19.79
C GLY A 78 -12.49 -3.81 18.40
N ALA A 79 -12.17 -2.52 18.35
CA ALA A 79 -12.10 -1.75 17.13
C ALA A 79 -10.87 -2.10 16.27
N TYR A 80 -11.12 -2.19 14.97
CA TYR A 80 -10.10 -2.37 13.92
C TYR A 80 -10.31 -1.39 12.79
N LEU A 81 -9.24 -0.98 12.12
CA LEU A 81 -9.34 -0.34 10.82
C LEU A 81 -9.32 -1.41 9.73
N LEU A 82 -10.38 -1.46 8.93
CA LEU A 82 -10.41 -2.14 7.65
C LEU A 82 -9.87 -1.22 6.58
N GLN A 83 -8.90 -1.68 5.80
CA GLN A 83 -8.29 -0.96 4.69
C GLN A 83 -8.19 -1.88 3.49
N GLY A 84 -8.60 -1.42 2.31
CA GLY A 84 -8.45 -2.16 1.05
C GLY A 84 -7.00 -2.43 0.73
N GLN A 85 -6.77 -3.44 -0.11
CA GLN A 85 -5.46 -3.67 -0.72
C GLN A 85 -5.51 -3.27 -2.18
N ALA A 86 -4.38 -2.83 -2.73
CA ALA A 86 -4.28 -2.53 -4.15
C ALA A 86 -4.72 -3.75 -4.96
N SER A 87 -5.77 -3.58 -5.74
CA SER A 87 -6.41 -4.61 -6.56
C SER A 87 -7.16 -3.94 -7.72
N GLU A 88 -7.57 -4.73 -8.71
CA GLU A 88 -8.40 -4.22 -9.80
C GLU A 88 -9.73 -3.67 -9.29
N GLU A 89 -10.36 -4.36 -8.33
CA GLU A 89 -11.60 -3.88 -7.72
C GLU A 89 -11.41 -2.52 -7.05
N LEU A 90 -10.28 -2.31 -6.39
CA LEU A 90 -9.96 -1.03 -5.78
C LEU A 90 -9.79 0.07 -6.83
N ILE A 91 -9.10 -0.19 -7.92
CA ILE A 91 -8.92 0.77 -9.02
C ILE A 91 -10.27 1.16 -9.63
N LYS A 92 -11.13 0.16 -9.89
CA LYS A 92 -12.50 0.37 -10.38
C LYS A 92 -13.37 1.14 -9.37
N SER A 93 -13.28 0.84 -8.07
CA SER A 93 -14.04 1.55 -7.03
C SER A 93 -13.60 3.02 -6.87
N ASN A 94 -12.39 3.36 -7.28
CA ASN A 94 -11.91 4.74 -7.39
C ASN A 94 -12.24 5.41 -8.74
N ASN A 95 -13.15 4.83 -9.54
CA ASN A 95 -13.54 5.33 -10.86
C ASN A 95 -12.35 5.50 -11.82
N ARG A 96 -11.42 4.57 -11.78
CA ARG A 96 -10.27 4.51 -12.68
C ARG A 96 -10.43 3.34 -13.64
N GLU A 97 -9.84 3.50 -14.84
CA GLU A 97 -9.80 2.41 -15.81
C GLU A 97 -8.86 1.30 -15.40
N ASP A 98 -9.02 0.16 -16.03
CA ASP A 98 -8.15 -0.99 -15.79
C ASP A 98 -6.73 -0.70 -16.28
N GLY A 99 -5.80 -0.76 -15.37
CA GLY A 99 -4.38 -0.47 -15.63
C GLY A 99 -3.48 -1.03 -14.51
N PRO A 100 -2.19 -1.27 -14.82
CA PRO A 100 -1.29 -1.86 -13.86
C PRO A 100 -1.01 -0.92 -12.67
N VAL A 101 -0.89 -1.51 -11.51
CA VAL A 101 -0.34 -0.86 -10.32
C VAL A 101 1.05 -1.44 -10.07
N ILE A 102 2.02 -0.57 -9.91
CA ILE A 102 3.42 -0.92 -9.67
C ILE A 102 3.93 -0.30 -8.37
N GLY A 103 5.02 -0.82 -7.88
CA GLY A 103 5.71 -0.26 -6.72
C GLY A 103 7.10 -0.84 -6.56
N PHE A 104 7.84 -0.33 -5.62
CA PHE A 104 9.17 -0.84 -5.30
C PHE A 104 9.08 -2.10 -4.46
N SER A 105 9.91 -3.09 -4.78
CA SER A 105 10.04 -4.31 -3.97
C SER A 105 10.70 -4.00 -2.63
N LYS A 106 10.12 -4.55 -1.57
CA LYS A 106 10.67 -4.44 -0.21
C LYS A 106 11.73 -5.51 0.10
N ASN A 107 11.91 -6.48 -0.79
CA ASN A 107 12.72 -7.65 -0.49
C ASN A 107 14.16 -7.29 -0.13
N LEU A 108 14.80 -6.45 -0.96
CA LEU A 108 16.17 -6.01 -0.72
C LEU A 108 16.32 -5.29 0.63
N PHE A 109 15.39 -4.38 0.93
CA PHE A 109 15.37 -3.68 2.21
C PHE A 109 15.23 -4.65 3.39
N LEU A 110 14.32 -5.62 3.30
CA LEU A 110 14.12 -6.61 4.36
C LEU A 110 15.35 -7.51 4.54
N GLU A 111 15.97 -7.94 3.45
CA GLU A 111 17.21 -8.72 3.49
C GLU A 111 18.36 -7.93 4.15
N GLU A 112 18.52 -6.67 3.80
CA GLU A 112 19.53 -5.79 4.42
C GLU A 112 19.26 -5.58 5.92
N GLN A 113 17.99 -5.43 6.34
CA GLN A 113 17.64 -5.31 7.75
C GLN A 113 17.89 -6.61 8.54
N ILE A 114 17.57 -7.76 7.95
CA ILE A 114 17.84 -9.07 8.55
C ILE A 114 19.36 -9.28 8.71
N ASN A 115 20.11 -9.08 7.63
CA ASN A 115 21.57 -9.33 7.62
C ASN A 115 22.35 -8.39 8.55
N SER A 116 21.86 -7.17 8.76
CA SER A 116 22.46 -6.21 9.68
C SER A 116 22.04 -6.41 11.14
N GLY A 117 21.19 -7.38 11.45
CA GLY A 117 20.61 -7.58 12.78
C GLY A 117 19.66 -6.46 13.25
N ARG A 118 19.38 -5.49 12.36
CA ARG A 118 18.58 -4.30 12.69
C ARG A 118 17.09 -4.58 12.80
N LEU A 119 16.61 -5.68 12.25
CA LEU A 119 15.18 -6.03 12.33
C LEU A 119 14.74 -6.17 13.79
N ASN A 120 15.61 -6.71 14.65
CA ASN A 120 15.37 -6.81 16.09
C ASN A 120 15.54 -5.45 16.82
N ALA A 121 16.37 -4.55 16.29
CA ALA A 121 16.60 -3.22 16.86
C ALA A 121 15.56 -2.18 16.41
N MET A 122 14.91 -2.37 15.27
CA MET A 122 13.84 -1.47 14.78
C MET A 122 12.64 -1.42 15.73
N ASN A 123 12.39 -2.50 16.46
CA ASN A 123 11.37 -2.52 17.51
C ASN A 123 11.68 -1.56 18.67
N ALA A 124 12.93 -1.12 18.81
CA ALA A 124 13.36 -0.27 19.91
C ALA A 124 13.55 1.21 19.56
N THR A 125 13.88 1.56 18.31
CA THR A 125 14.34 2.93 17.99
C THR A 125 13.74 3.56 16.75
N GLY A 126 13.03 2.82 15.90
CA GLY A 126 12.46 3.37 14.65
C GLY A 126 13.50 3.93 13.66
N SER A 127 14.78 3.66 13.85
CA SER A 127 15.86 4.22 13.02
C SER A 127 15.91 3.53 11.65
N LEU A 128 15.74 4.34 10.61
CA LEU A 128 15.63 3.92 9.22
C LEU A 128 16.92 4.17 8.43
N ASN A 129 18.09 4.12 9.08
CA ASN A 129 19.37 4.29 8.40
C ASN A 129 19.62 3.17 7.37
N GLY A 130 19.98 3.54 6.16
CA GLY A 130 20.20 2.63 5.02
C GLY A 130 19.03 2.49 4.04
N ILE A 131 17.95 3.27 4.20
CA ILE A 131 16.78 3.23 3.31
C ILE A 131 17.10 3.77 1.91
N GLU A 132 17.95 4.76 1.83
CA GLU A 132 18.24 5.45 0.56
C GLU A 132 18.91 4.52 -0.45
N ASP A 133 19.89 3.75 -0.05
CA ASP A 133 20.60 2.82 -0.93
C ASP A 133 19.66 1.72 -1.46
N SER A 134 18.80 1.19 -0.60
CA SER A 134 17.84 0.16 -1.02
C SER A 134 16.77 0.70 -1.98
N PHE A 135 16.41 2.00 -1.91
CA PHE A 135 15.53 2.62 -2.89
C PHE A 135 16.13 2.58 -4.31
N TRP A 136 17.38 2.98 -4.47
CA TRP A 136 18.02 3.03 -5.77
C TRP A 136 18.21 1.65 -6.42
N ARG A 137 18.32 0.60 -5.59
CA ARG A 137 18.52 -0.79 -6.02
C ARG A 137 17.25 -1.61 -6.06
N ALA A 138 16.16 -1.15 -5.42
CA ALA A 138 14.92 -1.89 -5.34
C ALA A 138 14.32 -2.13 -6.73
N LYS A 139 13.94 -3.37 -7.01
CA LYS A 139 13.23 -3.72 -8.23
C LYS A 139 11.85 -3.08 -8.26
N ILE A 140 11.47 -2.51 -9.39
CA ILE A 140 10.09 -2.09 -9.62
C ILE A 140 9.31 -3.31 -10.12
N GLU A 141 8.22 -3.62 -9.43
CA GLU A 141 7.43 -4.81 -9.71
C GLU A 141 5.91 -4.52 -9.67
N PRO A 142 5.11 -5.31 -10.39
CA PRO A 142 3.67 -5.15 -10.31
C PRO A 142 3.17 -5.56 -8.94
N VAL A 143 2.19 -4.85 -8.44
CA VAL A 143 1.34 -5.34 -7.36
C VAL A 143 0.50 -6.46 -7.94
N GLN A 144 0.69 -7.69 -7.46
CA GLN A 144 0.07 -8.88 -8.03
C GLN A 144 -1.46 -8.77 -8.04
N PHE A 145 -2.01 -8.68 -9.23
CA PHE A 145 -3.43 -8.88 -9.51
C PHE A 145 -3.67 -10.36 -9.85
N SER A 146 -4.79 -10.90 -9.42
CA SER A 146 -5.05 -12.34 -9.52
C SER A 146 -5.80 -12.77 -10.78
N ASP A 147 -6.22 -11.85 -11.63
CA ASP A 147 -7.10 -12.19 -12.75
C ASP A 147 -6.32 -12.36 -14.06
N LYS A 148 -6.62 -13.49 -14.74
CA LYS A 148 -5.84 -14.04 -15.87
C LYS A 148 -6.29 -13.55 -17.26
N GLU A 149 -7.33 -12.72 -17.34
CA GLU A 149 -8.07 -12.57 -18.61
C GLU A 149 -7.55 -11.55 -19.65
N ASN A 150 -6.59 -10.68 -19.31
CA ASN A 150 -6.13 -9.66 -20.27
C ASN A 150 -4.60 -9.51 -20.34
N LYS A 151 -3.89 -10.62 -20.46
CA LYS A 151 -2.42 -10.66 -20.31
C LYS A 151 -1.65 -9.73 -21.26
N THR A 152 -1.93 -9.74 -22.55
CA THR A 152 -1.06 -9.09 -23.55
C THR A 152 -1.09 -7.57 -23.50
N LYS A 153 -2.27 -6.95 -23.37
CA LYS A 153 -2.40 -5.50 -23.25
C LYS A 153 -1.88 -5.01 -21.90
N GLN A 154 -2.12 -5.77 -20.84
CA GLN A 154 -1.60 -5.49 -19.51
C GLN A 154 -0.08 -5.60 -19.46
N GLU A 155 0.53 -6.56 -20.16
CA GLU A 155 1.99 -6.68 -20.23
C GLU A 155 2.66 -5.49 -20.91
N SER A 156 2.08 -4.96 -21.98
CA SER A 156 2.59 -3.76 -22.65
C SER A 156 2.51 -2.54 -21.73
N ASN A 157 1.35 -2.32 -21.11
CA ASN A 157 1.16 -1.23 -20.15
C ASN A 157 2.04 -1.36 -18.93
N LEU A 158 2.25 -2.58 -18.43
CA LEU A 158 3.14 -2.85 -17.31
C LEU A 158 4.60 -2.52 -17.64
N LYS A 159 5.08 -2.94 -18.81
CA LYS A 159 6.44 -2.59 -19.28
C LYS A 159 6.62 -1.09 -19.39
N LYS A 160 5.62 -0.38 -19.94
CA LYS A 160 5.64 1.09 -20.05
C LYS A 160 5.64 1.76 -18.67
N ALA A 161 4.82 1.29 -17.73
CA ALA A 161 4.75 1.81 -16.38
C ALA A 161 6.11 1.65 -15.64
N ILE A 162 6.71 0.46 -15.73
CA ILE A 162 8.04 0.19 -15.15
C ILE A 162 9.09 1.10 -15.80
N TYR A 163 9.11 1.20 -17.12
CA TYR A 163 10.05 2.07 -17.83
C TYR A 163 9.96 3.53 -17.40
N LEU A 164 8.75 4.07 -17.28
CA LEU A 164 8.52 5.46 -16.85
C LEU A 164 9.04 5.70 -15.43
N LEU A 165 8.73 4.79 -14.49
CA LEU A 165 9.15 4.94 -13.10
C LEU A 165 10.67 4.76 -12.93
N GLU A 166 11.29 3.85 -13.70
CA GLU A 166 12.74 3.71 -13.74
C GLU A 166 13.41 4.94 -14.33
N SER A 167 12.86 5.49 -15.41
CA SER A 167 13.39 6.69 -16.06
C SER A 167 13.27 7.93 -15.17
N PHE A 168 12.24 8.01 -14.37
CA PHE A 168 12.14 9.02 -13.32
C PHE A 168 13.20 8.81 -12.23
N ARG A 169 13.32 7.58 -11.70
CA ARG A 169 14.27 7.25 -10.64
C ARG A 169 15.72 7.56 -11.03
N ASN A 170 16.11 7.27 -12.26
CA ASN A 170 17.46 7.53 -12.75
C ASN A 170 17.69 8.95 -13.30
N GLY A 171 16.67 9.83 -13.21
CA GLY A 171 16.77 11.23 -13.63
C GLY A 171 16.66 11.47 -15.15
N SER A 172 16.36 10.44 -15.95
CA SER A 172 16.21 10.57 -17.41
C SER A 172 14.91 11.28 -17.81
N LEU A 173 13.87 11.20 -16.98
CA LEU A 173 12.59 11.87 -17.18
C LEU A 173 12.24 12.76 -15.98
N LYS A 174 11.64 13.92 -16.29
CA LYS A 174 11.14 14.86 -15.28
C LYS A 174 9.82 14.33 -14.67
N PRO A 175 9.44 14.75 -13.44
CA PRO A 175 8.17 14.36 -12.83
C PRO A 175 6.96 14.59 -13.74
N SER A 176 6.90 15.71 -14.46
CA SER A 176 5.79 16.05 -15.37
C SER A 176 5.68 15.16 -16.62
N GLN A 177 6.70 14.37 -16.91
CA GLN A 177 6.68 13.41 -18.01
C GLN A 177 6.23 12.01 -17.58
N VAL A 178 6.18 11.77 -16.27
CA VAL A 178 5.91 10.46 -15.68
C VAL A 178 4.62 10.46 -14.87
N PHE A 179 4.34 11.53 -14.15
CA PHE A 179 3.23 11.62 -13.22
C PHE A 179 2.20 12.66 -13.64
N ASP A 180 0.96 12.44 -13.26
CA ASP A 180 -0.03 13.49 -13.11
C ASP A 180 0.41 14.37 -11.92
N VAL A 181 1.04 15.51 -12.25
CA VAL A 181 1.70 16.39 -11.26
C VAL A 181 0.68 16.96 -10.29
N ASP A 182 -0.54 17.27 -10.74
CA ASP A 182 -1.59 17.81 -9.88
C ASP A 182 -2.01 16.79 -8.82
N GLN A 183 -2.23 15.54 -9.21
CA GLN A 183 -2.56 14.48 -8.27
C GLN A 183 -1.38 14.18 -7.33
N LEU A 184 -0.17 14.08 -7.85
CA LEU A 184 1.03 13.83 -7.05
C LEU A 184 1.23 14.94 -5.99
N THR A 185 1.13 16.21 -6.39
CA THR A 185 1.28 17.36 -5.49
C THR A 185 0.22 17.35 -4.39
N LYS A 186 -1.04 17.04 -4.71
CA LYS A 186 -2.10 16.91 -3.71
C LYS A 186 -1.81 15.80 -2.71
N VAL A 187 -1.39 14.62 -3.17
CA VAL A 187 -1.04 13.52 -2.27
C VAL A 187 0.11 13.91 -1.34
N MET A 188 1.15 14.55 -1.87
CA MET A 188 2.31 14.99 -1.08
C MET A 188 1.92 16.08 -0.06
N ALA A 189 1.07 17.04 -0.46
CA ALA A 189 0.57 18.08 0.44
C ALA A 189 -0.27 17.49 1.58
N LEU A 190 -1.21 16.59 1.27
CA LEU A 190 -2.02 15.91 2.28
C LEU A 190 -1.15 15.11 3.26
N ARG A 191 -0.14 14.40 2.74
CA ARG A 191 0.83 13.71 3.58
C ARG A 191 1.57 14.66 4.53
N ALA A 192 2.07 15.77 4.01
CA ALA A 192 2.81 16.76 4.80
C ALA A 192 1.94 17.37 5.89
N ILE A 193 0.67 17.69 5.58
CA ILE A 193 -0.28 18.29 6.52
C ILE A 193 -0.72 17.29 7.60
N LEU A 194 -1.01 16.05 7.21
CA LEU A 194 -1.58 15.03 8.10
C LEU A 194 -0.52 14.15 8.77
N GLY A 195 0.75 14.31 8.45
CA GLY A 195 1.85 13.56 9.06
C GLY A 195 1.81 12.04 8.79
N SER A 196 1.23 11.61 7.66
CA SER A 196 1.15 10.19 7.33
C SER A 196 2.54 9.59 7.12
N SER A 197 2.90 8.60 7.93
CA SER A 197 4.15 7.85 7.80
C SER A 197 4.11 6.78 6.71
N GLU A 198 2.90 6.42 6.25
CA GLU A 198 2.67 5.34 5.28
C GLU A 198 3.11 5.68 3.84
N PHE A 199 3.51 6.93 3.58
CA PHE A 199 3.91 7.37 2.25
C PHE A 199 5.43 7.40 2.10
N ASP A 200 6.10 6.32 2.44
CA ASP A 200 7.48 6.16 1.99
C ASP A 200 7.51 5.38 0.66
N TRP A 201 8.66 5.35 -0.01
CA TRP A 201 8.80 4.70 -1.30
C TRP A 201 8.46 3.20 -1.24
N ARG A 202 8.63 2.53 -0.11
CA ARG A 202 8.37 1.10 0.10
C ARG A 202 6.88 0.77 0.07
N ASP A 203 6.05 1.69 0.55
CA ASP A 203 4.61 1.52 0.66
C ASP A 203 3.84 2.24 -0.44
N THR A 204 4.46 3.22 -1.09
CA THR A 204 3.86 3.94 -2.22
C THR A 204 3.63 3.03 -3.41
N LYS A 205 2.43 3.08 -3.97
CA LYS A 205 2.04 2.38 -5.18
C LYS A 205 1.61 3.39 -6.23
N PHE A 206 1.96 3.09 -7.48
CA PHE A 206 1.66 3.94 -8.61
C PHE A 206 0.72 3.21 -9.55
N TYR A 207 -0.39 3.84 -9.85
CA TYR A 207 -1.31 3.37 -10.86
C TYR A 207 -0.94 3.99 -12.21
N PHE A 208 -0.79 3.16 -13.22
CA PHE A 208 -0.58 3.61 -14.58
C PHE A 208 -1.92 3.76 -15.30
N ASN A 209 -2.24 4.98 -15.73
CA ASN A 209 -3.40 5.24 -16.57
C ASN A 209 -3.09 4.87 -18.03
N PRO A 210 -3.82 3.93 -18.64
CA PRO A 210 -3.54 3.48 -20.02
C PRO A 210 -3.99 4.45 -21.12
N LYS A 211 -4.70 5.55 -20.77
CA LYS A 211 -5.12 6.61 -21.69
C LYS A 211 -4.06 7.66 -21.94
#